data_4257ea85603bf851fb17a3c6023f40d9
#
_entry.id   4257ea85603bf851fb17a3c6023f40d9
#
_cell.length_a   1.000
_cell.length_b   1.000
_cell.length_c   1.000
_cell.angle_alpha   90.00
_cell.angle_beta   90.00
_cell.angle_gamma   90.00
#
_symmetry.space_group_name_H-M   'P 1'
#
loop_
_entity.id
_entity.type
_entity.pdbx_description
1 polymer ?
#
loop_
_entity_poly.entity_id
_entity_poly.type
_entity_poly.pdbx_seq_one_letter_code
_entity_poly.pdbx_strand_id
1 'polypeptide(L)'
;MSHYVLYLDESETFTPNGDHYFAVAGVIIDKNAHADVENDIGVLKSRLWAGDSAATSYILHEKEISEAHKTGRARNSCYNIFRANQKIMELYAGLSNIIKKHNITTLGVCLDKTALVSNYPGETNAQ
;
A
#
# COMPACT_ATOMS: atom_id res chain seq x y z
N MET A 1 -21.36 14.14 -15.77
CA MET A 1 -19.89 14.08 -15.93
C MET A 1 -19.31 13.30 -14.76
N SER A 2 -18.55 12.26 -15.05
CA SER A 2 -17.90 11.45 -14.00
C SER A 2 -16.67 12.17 -13.48
N HIS A 3 -16.50 12.17 -12.17
CA HIS A 3 -15.32 12.71 -11.49
C HIS A 3 -14.59 11.59 -10.77
N TYR A 4 -13.28 11.56 -10.91
CA TYR A 4 -12.41 10.56 -10.30
C TYR A 4 -11.37 11.21 -9.40
N VAL A 5 -11.00 10.50 -8.37
CA VAL A 5 -9.90 10.88 -7.49
C VAL A 5 -8.75 9.93 -7.71
N LEU A 6 -7.57 10.47 -7.95
CA LEU A 6 -6.32 9.72 -8.09
C LEU A 6 -5.51 9.87 -6.82
N TYR A 7 -5.19 8.73 -6.19
CA TYR A 7 -4.27 8.65 -5.07
C TYR A 7 -2.96 8.04 -5.54
N LEU A 8 -1.85 8.69 -5.24
CA LEU A 8 -0.51 8.24 -5.60
C LEU A 8 0.33 8.03 -4.34
N ASP A 9 1.15 7.00 -4.37
CA ASP A 9 2.17 6.75 -3.37
C ASP A 9 3.46 6.29 -4.03
N GLU A 10 4.59 6.55 -3.39
CA GLU A 10 5.91 6.22 -3.91
C GLU A 10 6.67 5.29 -2.96
N SER A 11 7.55 4.47 -3.53
CA SER A 11 8.45 3.64 -2.76
C SER A 11 9.82 3.55 -3.41
N GLU A 12 10.85 3.36 -2.61
CA GLU A 12 12.22 3.12 -3.04
C GLU A 12 12.74 1.81 -2.47
N THR A 13 13.47 1.07 -3.28
CA THR A 13 14.10 -0.18 -2.87
C THR A 13 15.53 -0.23 -3.37
N PHE A 14 16.44 -0.63 -2.47
CA PHE A 14 17.84 -0.91 -2.79
C PHE A 14 18.05 -2.41 -2.68
N THR A 15 18.61 -3.01 -3.74
CA THR A 15 18.97 -4.42 -3.70
C THR A 15 20.33 -4.62 -3.00
N PRO A 16 20.64 -5.85 -2.54
CA PRO A 16 21.97 -6.16 -1.99
C PRO A 16 23.12 -5.89 -2.96
N ASN A 17 22.85 -5.92 -4.27
CA ASN A 17 23.83 -5.65 -5.33
C ASN A 17 24.02 -4.14 -5.61
N GLY A 18 23.31 -3.26 -4.88
CA GLY A 18 23.39 -1.83 -5.05
C GLY A 18 22.45 -1.23 -6.11
N ASP A 19 21.58 -2.04 -6.73
CA ASP A 19 20.58 -1.53 -7.65
C ASP A 19 19.53 -0.72 -6.89
N HIS A 20 19.08 0.37 -7.51
CA HIS A 20 18.13 1.29 -6.93
C HIS A 20 16.88 1.37 -7.79
N TYR A 21 15.76 0.96 -7.23
CA TYR A 21 14.44 1.02 -7.87
C TYR A 21 13.55 2.05 -7.20
N PHE A 22 12.85 2.80 -8.02
CA PHE A 22 11.82 3.75 -7.59
C PHE A 22 10.49 3.35 -8.22
N ALA A 23 9.45 3.25 -7.41
CA ALA A 23 8.12 2.91 -7.88
C ALA A 23 7.10 3.97 -7.47
N VAL A 24 6.16 4.23 -8.37
CA VAL A 24 4.95 5.00 -8.08
C VAL A 24 3.77 4.08 -8.35
N ALA A 25 2.90 3.95 -7.37
CA ALA A 25 1.63 3.23 -7.50
C ALA A 25 0.46 4.19 -7.28
N GLY A 26 -0.65 3.89 -7.89
CA GLY A 26 -1.84 4.71 -7.74
C GLY A 26 -3.12 3.93 -7.84
N VAL A 27 -4.17 4.52 -7.30
CA VAL A 27 -5.54 4.05 -7.43
C VAL A 27 -6.43 5.18 -7.92
N ILE A 28 -7.35 4.87 -8.82
CA ILE A 28 -8.33 5.80 -9.35
C ILE A 28 -9.70 5.36 -8.85
N ILE A 29 -10.38 6.23 -8.12
CA ILE A 29 -11.67 5.96 -7.49
C ILE A 29 -12.69 6.96 -8.02
N ASP A 30 -13.87 6.47 -8.44
CA ASP A 30 -14.99 7.34 -8.75
C ASP A 30 -15.37 8.13 -7.49
N LYS A 31 -15.50 9.44 -7.63
CA LYS A 31 -15.85 10.33 -6.53
C LYS A 31 -17.14 9.92 -5.83
N ASN A 32 -18.12 9.42 -6.58
CA ASN A 32 -19.39 8.96 -6.03
C ASN A 32 -19.26 7.66 -5.21
N ALA A 33 -18.24 6.85 -5.49
CA ALA A 33 -17.96 5.62 -4.74
C ALA A 33 -17.03 5.85 -3.53
N HIS A 34 -16.44 7.03 -3.39
CA HIS A 34 -15.40 7.30 -2.40
C HIS A 34 -15.86 7.00 -0.97
N ALA A 35 -17.06 7.46 -0.59
CA ALA A 35 -17.59 7.23 0.76
C ALA A 35 -17.84 5.74 1.04
N ASP A 36 -18.31 5.00 0.05
CA ASP A 36 -18.55 3.54 0.18
C ASP A 36 -17.23 2.78 0.28
N VAL A 37 -16.21 3.17 -0.49
CA VAL A 37 -14.85 2.60 -0.40
C VAL A 37 -14.27 2.84 0.99
N GLU A 38 -14.37 4.06 1.50
CA GLU A 38 -13.89 4.42 2.83
C GLU A 38 -14.59 3.62 3.92
N ASN A 39 -15.91 3.46 3.80
CA ASN A 39 -16.68 2.62 4.73
C ASN A 39 -16.26 1.15 4.68
N ASP A 40 -16.07 0.58 3.48
CA ASP A 40 -15.64 -0.81 3.34
C ASP A 40 -14.22 -1.05 3.89
N ILE A 41 -13.32 -0.08 3.73
CA ILE A 41 -12.00 -0.12 4.38
C ILE A 41 -12.13 -0.09 5.91
N GLY A 42 -13.01 0.74 6.44
CA GLY A 42 -13.32 0.79 7.88
C GLY A 42 -13.84 -0.55 8.40
N VAL A 43 -14.75 -1.20 7.67
CA VAL A 43 -15.26 -2.53 8.00
C VAL A 43 -14.14 -3.57 8.00
N LEU A 44 -13.26 -3.55 7.00
CA LEU A 44 -12.11 -4.44 6.93
C LEU A 44 -11.18 -4.25 8.13
N LYS A 45 -10.85 -3.01 8.47
CA LYS A 45 -10.03 -2.69 9.65
C LYS A 45 -10.67 -3.21 10.94
N SER A 46 -11.97 -3.05 11.12
CA SER A 46 -12.70 -3.53 12.29
C SER A 46 -12.67 -5.05 12.41
N ARG A 47 -12.62 -5.78 11.30
CA ARG A 47 -12.44 -7.23 11.28
C ARG A 47 -11.01 -7.65 11.61
N LEU A 48 -10.03 -6.96 11.03
CA LEU A 48 -8.61 -7.23 11.26
C LEU A 48 -8.24 -7.03 12.73
N TRP A 49 -8.65 -5.93 13.31
CA TRP A 49 -8.44 -5.58 14.73
C TRP A 49 -9.73 -5.79 15.54
N ALA A 50 -10.27 -7.00 15.48
CA ALA A 50 -11.52 -7.32 16.14
C ALA A 50 -11.46 -7.03 17.64
N GLY A 51 -12.47 -6.30 18.13
CA GLY A 51 -12.56 -5.91 19.55
C GLY A 51 -11.74 -4.68 19.94
N ASP A 52 -10.97 -4.10 19.02
CA ASP A 52 -10.22 -2.87 19.27
C ASP A 52 -11.03 -1.66 18.82
N SER A 53 -11.38 -0.78 19.74
CA SER A 53 -12.14 0.43 19.44
C SER A 53 -11.39 1.44 18.57
N ALA A 54 -10.07 1.35 18.51
CA ALA A 54 -9.20 2.19 17.67
C ALA A 54 -8.98 1.63 16.26
N ALA A 55 -9.56 0.48 15.92
CA ALA A 55 -9.28 -0.23 14.66
C ALA A 55 -9.35 0.64 13.41
N THR A 56 -10.39 1.49 13.30
CA THR A 56 -10.59 2.35 12.12
C THR A 56 -9.58 3.49 12.02
N SER A 57 -8.88 3.81 13.10
CA SER A 57 -7.85 4.85 13.13
C SER A 57 -6.48 4.36 12.67
N TYR A 58 -6.25 3.05 12.64
CA TYR A 58 -4.96 2.51 12.22
C TYR A 58 -4.75 2.65 10.73
N ILE A 59 -3.51 2.99 10.33
CA ILE A 59 -3.12 3.12 8.93
C ILE A 59 -2.65 1.75 8.44
N LEU A 60 -3.10 1.37 7.24
CA LEU A 60 -2.60 0.18 6.55
C LEU A 60 -1.24 0.50 5.92
N HIS A 61 -0.18 0.38 6.70
CA HIS A 61 1.18 0.70 6.30
C HIS A 61 1.94 -0.57 5.90
N GLU A 62 2.13 -0.76 4.60
CA GLU A 62 2.65 -2.02 4.04
C GLU A 62 3.98 -2.44 4.66
N LYS A 63 4.92 -1.51 4.80
CA LYS A 63 6.25 -1.80 5.34
C LYS A 63 6.18 -2.39 6.75
N GLU A 64 5.39 -1.79 7.64
CA GLU A 64 5.26 -2.27 9.01
C GLU A 64 4.47 -3.59 9.09
N ILE A 65 3.45 -3.75 8.26
CA ILE A 65 2.68 -4.99 8.13
C ILE A 65 3.59 -6.14 7.67
N SER A 66 4.34 -5.90 6.60
CA SER A 66 5.28 -6.88 6.04
C SER A 66 6.40 -7.23 7.02
N GLU A 67 6.94 -6.25 7.72
CA GLU A 67 7.98 -6.48 8.73
C GLU A 67 7.46 -7.29 9.92
N ALA A 68 6.28 -6.96 10.43
CA ALA A 68 5.63 -7.73 11.49
C ALA A 68 5.42 -9.19 11.09
N HIS A 69 5.03 -9.43 9.84
CA HIS A 69 4.82 -10.78 9.31
C HIS A 69 6.14 -11.56 9.13
N LYS A 70 7.14 -10.94 8.52
CA LYS A 70 8.41 -11.59 8.18
C LYS A 70 9.32 -11.82 9.40
N THR A 71 9.39 -10.84 10.30
CA THR A 71 10.33 -10.86 11.42
C THR A 71 9.67 -11.16 12.76
N GLY A 72 8.34 -11.10 12.84
CA GLY A 72 7.59 -11.21 14.08
C GLY A 72 7.78 -9.99 15.01
N ARG A 73 8.39 -8.92 14.52
CA ARG A 73 8.66 -7.70 15.27
C ARG A 73 8.01 -6.52 14.57
N ALA A 74 6.99 -5.96 15.19
CA ALA A 74 6.40 -4.72 14.73
C ALA A 74 7.01 -3.54 15.48
N ARG A 75 7.36 -2.48 14.77
CA ARG A 75 7.78 -1.21 15.37
C ARG A 75 6.66 -0.59 16.19
N ASN A 76 5.44 -0.67 15.68
CA ASN A 76 4.23 -0.29 16.40
C ASN A 76 3.43 -1.55 16.72
N SER A 77 3.03 -1.71 18.00
CA SER A 77 2.35 -2.92 18.50
C SER A 77 1.00 -3.20 17.85
N CYS A 78 0.34 -2.20 17.26
CA CYS A 78 -0.93 -2.42 16.55
C CYS A 78 -0.78 -3.37 15.36
N TYR A 79 0.41 -3.48 14.76
CA TYR A 79 0.68 -4.38 13.65
C TYR A 79 1.04 -5.82 14.07
N ASN A 80 1.09 -6.10 15.36
CA ASN A 80 1.41 -7.45 15.85
C ASN A 80 0.42 -8.51 15.39
N ILE A 81 -0.82 -8.14 15.06
CA ILE A 81 -1.82 -9.07 14.50
C ILE A 81 -1.34 -9.72 13.19
N PHE A 82 -0.50 -9.04 12.42
CA PHE A 82 0.01 -9.53 11.13
C PHE A 82 1.16 -10.54 11.25
N ARG A 83 1.56 -10.91 12.45
CA ARG A 83 2.38 -12.10 12.68
C ARG A 83 1.63 -13.36 12.23
N ALA A 84 0.31 -13.37 12.36
CA ALA A 84 -0.52 -14.48 11.93
C ALA A 84 -0.75 -14.41 10.42
N ASN A 85 -0.41 -15.49 9.72
CA ASN A 85 -0.61 -15.62 8.27
C ASN A 85 -2.08 -15.41 7.87
N GLN A 86 -3.02 -15.85 8.69
CA GLN A 86 -4.45 -15.66 8.46
C GLN A 86 -4.82 -14.18 8.34
N LYS A 87 -4.22 -13.30 9.15
CA LYS A 87 -4.50 -11.85 9.11
C LYS A 87 -3.96 -11.20 7.84
N ILE A 88 -2.80 -11.63 7.37
CA ILE A 88 -2.25 -11.18 6.07
C ILE A 88 -3.18 -11.60 4.93
N MET A 89 -3.62 -12.85 4.92
CA MET A 89 -4.55 -13.34 3.89
C MET A 89 -5.89 -12.59 3.92
N GLU A 90 -6.42 -12.33 5.11
CA GLU A 90 -7.65 -11.56 5.30
C GLU A 90 -7.51 -10.12 4.78
N LEU A 91 -6.38 -9.48 5.04
CA LEU A 91 -6.08 -8.13 4.53
C LEU A 91 -6.09 -8.10 3.00
N TYR A 92 -5.31 -8.97 2.36
CA TYR A 92 -5.20 -8.96 0.89
C TYR A 92 -6.49 -9.38 0.20
N ALA A 93 -7.19 -10.36 0.74
CA ALA A 93 -8.51 -10.75 0.22
C ALA A 93 -9.52 -9.61 0.35
N GLY A 94 -9.52 -8.93 1.50
CA GLY A 94 -10.41 -7.79 1.74
C GLY A 94 -10.14 -6.61 0.80
N LEU A 95 -8.88 -6.24 0.61
CA LEU A 95 -8.49 -5.18 -0.33
C LEU A 95 -8.84 -5.56 -1.78
N SER A 96 -8.57 -6.80 -2.18
CA SER A 96 -8.92 -7.29 -3.52
C SER A 96 -10.43 -7.22 -3.78
N ASN A 97 -11.25 -7.58 -2.79
CA ASN A 97 -12.70 -7.50 -2.90
C ASN A 97 -13.20 -6.06 -3.02
N ILE A 98 -12.62 -5.12 -2.29
CA ILE A 98 -12.95 -3.69 -2.37
C ILE A 98 -12.62 -3.16 -3.77
N ILE A 99 -11.44 -3.47 -4.29
CA ILE A 99 -11.00 -3.07 -5.63
C ILE A 99 -11.98 -3.56 -6.70
N LYS A 100 -12.38 -4.83 -6.62
CA LYS A 100 -13.34 -5.43 -7.56
C LYS A 100 -14.75 -4.86 -7.43
N LYS A 101 -15.24 -4.72 -6.20
CA LYS A 101 -16.60 -4.25 -5.90
C LYS A 101 -16.84 -2.84 -6.45
N HIS A 102 -15.86 -1.96 -6.31
CA HIS A 102 -15.97 -0.55 -6.69
C HIS A 102 -15.33 -0.22 -8.04
N ASN A 103 -14.90 -1.21 -8.82
CA ASN A 103 -14.22 -1.02 -10.10
C ASN A 103 -13.03 -0.04 -9.99
N ILE A 104 -12.26 -0.14 -8.93
CA ILE A 104 -11.09 0.72 -8.71
C ILE A 104 -10.02 0.35 -9.73
N THR A 105 -9.54 1.33 -10.47
CA THR A 105 -8.41 1.16 -11.37
C THR A 105 -7.11 1.32 -10.59
N THR A 106 -6.21 0.37 -10.75
CA THR A 106 -4.87 0.43 -10.18
C THR A 106 -3.84 0.66 -11.28
N LEU A 107 -2.81 1.42 -10.98
CA LEU A 107 -1.70 1.67 -11.91
C LEU A 107 -0.38 1.62 -11.15
N GLY A 108 0.70 1.36 -11.89
CA GLY A 108 2.02 1.37 -11.29
C GLY A 108 3.09 1.57 -12.35
N VAL A 109 4.15 2.28 -11.95
CA VAL A 109 5.35 2.49 -12.75
C VAL A 109 6.55 2.20 -11.87
N CYS A 110 7.50 1.43 -12.40
CA CYS A 110 8.76 1.15 -11.73
C CYS A 110 9.92 1.65 -12.60
N LEU A 111 10.81 2.42 -11.99
CA LEU A 111 12.02 2.93 -12.63
C LEU A 111 13.25 2.26 -12.02
N ASP A 112 14.12 1.76 -12.87
CA ASP A 112 15.47 1.34 -12.49
C ASP A 112 16.38 2.57 -12.51
N LYS A 113 16.61 3.16 -11.34
CA LYS A 113 17.46 4.35 -11.22
C LYS A 113 18.91 4.08 -11.57
N THR A 114 19.39 2.87 -11.35
CA THR A 114 20.76 2.47 -11.74
C THR A 114 20.93 2.52 -13.24
N ALA A 115 19.98 1.95 -13.99
CA ALA A 115 19.98 2.01 -15.44
C ALA A 115 19.78 3.45 -15.95
N LEU A 116 18.94 4.25 -15.29
CA LEU A 116 18.70 5.65 -15.65
C LEU A 116 19.99 6.48 -15.50
N VAL A 117 20.72 6.34 -14.42
CA VAL A 117 22.02 7.01 -14.19
C VAL A 117 23.02 6.60 -15.25
N SER A 118 23.08 5.31 -15.61
CA SER A 118 23.98 4.78 -16.64
C SER A 118 23.70 5.37 -18.02
N ASN A 119 22.42 5.54 -18.37
CA ASN A 119 21.99 6.04 -19.68
C ASN A 119 21.97 7.58 -19.79
N TYR A 120 21.80 8.28 -18.65
CA TYR A 120 21.66 9.73 -18.60
C TYR A 120 22.52 10.33 -17.47
N PRO A 121 23.86 10.20 -17.54
CA PRO A 121 24.75 10.48 -16.41
C PRO A 121 24.80 11.93 -15.96
N GLY A 122 24.24 12.87 -16.69
CA GLY A 122 24.21 14.29 -16.32
C GLY A 122 22.92 14.78 -15.66
N GLU A 123 21.84 14.00 -15.72
CA GLU A 123 20.49 14.49 -15.38
C GLU A 123 20.03 14.11 -13.98
N THR A 124 20.66 13.13 -13.35
CA THR A 124 20.26 12.62 -12.05
C THR A 124 20.91 13.32 -10.85
N ASN A 125 21.88 14.19 -11.09
CA ASN A 125 22.61 14.92 -10.05
C ASN A 125 21.91 16.22 -9.62
N ALA A 126 20.75 16.52 -10.12
CA ALA A 126 19.98 17.72 -9.80
C ALA A 126 19.02 17.56 -8.61
N GLN A 127 19.21 16.54 -7.79
CA GLN A 127 18.42 16.30 -6.59
C GLN A 127 19.19 16.67 -5.34
#